data_4149134c0f80e424b30b9a903a560d7f
#
_entry.id   4149134c0f80e424b30b9a903a560d7f
#
_cell.length_a   1.000
_cell.length_b   1.000
_cell.length_c   1.000
_cell.angle_alpha   90.00
_cell.angle_beta   90.00
_cell.angle_gamma   90.00
#
_symmetry.space_group_name_H-M   'P 1'
#
loop_
_entity.id
_entity.type
_entity.pdbx_description
1 polymer ?
#
loop_
_entity_poly.entity_id
_entity_poly.type
_entity_poly.pdbx_seq_one_letter_code
_entity_poly.pdbx_strand_id
1 'polypeptide(L)'
;MPNIETKNIRCAGGMPAFLAIPAGTEKQKAPAVVLMHERYGLVKHTCDLAERFARDGFVCLAPDFFFKHPDQDALRRGDAGYALKDGEAIEYLDAAVAELTALPQVDARKIAVKGVCQTGRHPLVYAAVRKNIAAALVWYGAANAREWEPNDRYIKPLDDMLAVIECPILGVFGEADHLISLDDVRRFRNSLERHDKTFTIKVFAGAPHGWLNDTMPGRYRHEAAEDAWALQRAFLQRVFAPGFDRSRRIQAYECDYAANYDFSKNVRME
;
A
#
# COMPACT_ATOMS: atom_id res chain seq x y z
N MET A 1 -1.59 -11.89 -23.22
CA MET A 1 -1.70 -10.99 -22.03
C MET A 1 -2.43 -9.74 -22.46
N PRO A 2 -3.26 -9.11 -21.63
CA PRO A 2 -3.89 -7.84 -22.01
C PRO A 2 -2.82 -6.80 -22.34
N ASN A 3 -3.03 -6.03 -23.41
CA ASN A 3 -2.13 -4.94 -23.76
C ASN A 3 -2.21 -3.85 -22.71
N ILE A 4 -1.07 -3.31 -22.32
CA ILE A 4 -0.94 -2.16 -21.42
C ILE A 4 -0.07 -1.09 -22.07
N GLU A 5 -0.30 0.16 -21.71
CA GLU A 5 0.58 1.27 -22.07
C GLU A 5 1.36 1.71 -20.82
N THR A 6 2.66 1.96 -20.95
CA THR A 6 3.50 2.46 -19.84
C THR A 6 4.23 3.73 -20.23
N LYS A 7 4.35 4.65 -19.28
CA LYS A 7 5.04 5.94 -19.48
C LYS A 7 5.80 6.35 -18.22
N ASN A 8 6.96 6.94 -18.40
CA ASN A 8 7.61 7.72 -17.36
C ASN A 8 7.09 9.16 -17.45
N ILE A 9 6.55 9.67 -16.38
CA ILE A 9 5.99 11.01 -16.28
C ILE A 9 6.58 11.78 -15.09
N ARG A 10 6.20 13.04 -14.93
CA ARG A 10 6.49 13.82 -13.74
C ARG A 10 5.19 14.40 -13.20
N CYS A 11 4.93 14.13 -11.91
CA CYS A 11 3.87 14.79 -11.16
C CYS A 11 4.29 16.21 -10.77
N ALA A 12 3.34 16.99 -10.22
CA ALA A 12 3.62 18.31 -9.69
C ALA A 12 4.83 18.30 -8.74
N GLY A 13 5.59 19.40 -8.71
CA GLY A 13 6.84 19.48 -7.96
C GLY A 13 8.03 18.73 -8.60
N GLY A 14 7.86 18.21 -9.83
CA GLY A 14 8.91 17.51 -10.58
C GLY A 14 9.12 16.05 -10.13
N MET A 15 8.24 15.50 -9.29
CA MET A 15 8.33 14.14 -8.77
C MET A 15 8.23 13.11 -9.91
N PRO A 16 9.26 12.29 -10.17
CA PRO A 16 9.21 11.24 -11.19
C PRO A 16 8.16 10.18 -10.83
N ALA A 17 7.52 9.62 -11.85
CA ALA A 17 6.54 8.56 -11.65
C ALA A 17 6.51 7.61 -12.86
N PHE A 18 6.18 6.36 -12.61
CA PHE A 18 5.87 5.35 -13.61
C PHE A 18 4.36 5.18 -13.68
N LEU A 19 3.79 5.35 -14.87
CA LEU A 19 2.37 5.23 -15.14
C LEU A 19 2.12 4.01 -16.02
N ALA A 20 1.21 3.14 -15.59
CA ALA A 20 0.74 1.98 -16.36
C ALA A 20 -0.77 2.08 -16.57
N ILE A 21 -1.22 1.95 -17.82
CA ILE A 21 -2.61 2.13 -18.25
C ILE A 21 -3.10 0.86 -18.94
N PRO A 22 -4.26 0.28 -18.54
CA PRO A 22 -4.86 -0.85 -19.25
C PRO A 22 -5.37 -0.43 -20.64
N ALA A 23 -5.27 -1.33 -21.61
CA ALA A 23 -5.89 -1.11 -22.92
C ALA A 23 -7.42 -0.98 -22.81
N GLY A 24 -8.01 -0.24 -23.73
CA GLY A 24 -9.48 -0.08 -23.82
C GLY A 24 -10.07 0.99 -22.92
N THR A 25 -9.24 1.70 -22.16
CA THR A 25 -9.69 2.80 -21.26
C THR A 25 -10.11 4.06 -22.02
N GLU A 26 -9.89 4.12 -23.32
CA GLU A 26 -10.43 5.18 -24.20
C GLU A 26 -11.96 5.12 -24.31
N LYS A 27 -12.53 3.91 -24.13
CA LYS A 27 -13.98 3.66 -24.24
C LYS A 27 -14.68 3.65 -22.88
N GLN A 28 -13.97 3.24 -21.83
CA GLN A 28 -14.53 3.13 -20.48
C GLN A 28 -13.46 3.49 -19.45
N LYS A 29 -13.75 4.47 -18.61
CA LYS A 29 -12.86 4.87 -17.52
C LYS A 29 -12.59 3.71 -16.57
N ALA A 30 -11.33 3.53 -16.20
CA ALA A 30 -10.88 2.52 -15.25
C ALA A 30 -10.75 3.08 -13.82
N PRO A 31 -10.87 2.24 -12.79
CA PRO A 31 -10.41 2.58 -11.46
C PRO A 31 -8.88 2.75 -11.44
N ALA A 32 -8.36 3.45 -10.42
CA ALA A 32 -6.94 3.72 -10.35
C ALA A 32 -6.33 3.42 -8.97
N VAL A 33 -5.00 3.22 -8.97
CA VAL A 33 -4.21 3.00 -7.76
C VAL A 33 -2.98 3.89 -7.80
N VAL A 34 -2.74 4.65 -6.72
CA VAL A 34 -1.41 5.19 -6.43
C VAL A 34 -0.64 4.12 -5.67
N LEU A 35 0.46 3.64 -6.24
CA LEU A 35 1.32 2.62 -5.66
C LEU A 35 2.58 3.27 -5.07
N MET A 36 2.70 3.27 -3.76
CA MET A 36 3.90 3.71 -3.05
C MET A 36 4.89 2.54 -2.94
N HIS A 37 6.14 2.83 -3.22
CA HIS A 37 7.23 1.86 -3.24
C HIS A 37 7.75 1.49 -1.83
N GLU A 38 8.56 0.46 -1.74
CA GLU A 38 9.32 0.08 -0.54
C GLU A 38 10.47 1.08 -0.25
N ARG A 39 11.35 0.73 0.68
CA ARG A 39 12.50 1.55 1.09
C ARG A 39 13.52 1.85 -0.02
N TYR A 40 13.41 1.20 -1.17
CA TYR A 40 14.38 1.26 -2.26
C TYR A 40 14.09 2.35 -3.31
N GLY A 41 13.03 3.15 -3.12
CA GLY A 41 12.58 4.12 -4.12
C GLY A 41 11.84 3.44 -5.29
N LEU A 42 11.67 4.16 -6.37
CA LEU A 42 11.03 3.66 -7.59
C LEU A 42 11.99 2.74 -8.36
N VAL A 43 12.00 1.47 -8.01
CA VAL A 43 12.80 0.41 -8.64
C VAL A 43 11.96 -0.46 -9.57
N LYS A 44 12.62 -1.32 -10.37
CA LYS A 44 11.96 -2.20 -11.35
C LYS A 44 10.81 -3.01 -10.72
N HIS A 45 11.00 -3.61 -9.55
CA HIS A 45 9.94 -4.33 -8.86
C HIS A 45 8.65 -3.52 -8.70
N THR A 46 8.76 -2.24 -8.31
CA THR A 46 7.59 -1.35 -8.19
C THR A 46 6.93 -1.09 -9.53
N CYS A 47 7.73 -0.90 -10.60
CA CYS A 47 7.22 -0.75 -11.96
C CYS A 47 6.49 -2.02 -12.43
N ASP A 48 7.05 -3.20 -12.17
CA ASP A 48 6.43 -4.49 -12.51
C ASP A 48 5.08 -4.69 -11.78
N LEU A 49 4.98 -4.26 -10.51
CA LEU A 49 3.70 -4.25 -9.78
C LEU A 49 2.70 -3.26 -10.39
N ALA A 50 3.15 -2.08 -10.84
CA ALA A 50 2.26 -1.13 -11.52
C ALA A 50 1.73 -1.70 -12.84
N GLU A 51 2.57 -2.37 -13.61
CA GLU A 51 2.13 -3.10 -14.82
C GLU A 51 1.15 -4.23 -14.48
N ARG A 52 1.36 -4.94 -13.36
CA ARG A 52 0.44 -5.99 -12.92
C ARG A 52 -0.94 -5.41 -12.59
N PHE A 53 -1.01 -4.25 -11.93
CA PHE A 53 -2.27 -3.53 -11.74
C PHE A 53 -2.94 -3.19 -13.07
N ALA A 54 -2.17 -2.71 -14.05
CA ALA A 54 -2.73 -2.39 -15.36
C ALA A 54 -3.27 -3.63 -16.08
N ARG A 55 -2.60 -4.78 -15.99
CA ARG A 55 -3.12 -6.05 -16.51
C ARG A 55 -4.41 -6.49 -15.82
N ASP A 56 -4.60 -6.13 -14.57
CA ASP A 56 -5.84 -6.38 -13.79
C ASP A 56 -6.94 -5.32 -14.02
N GLY A 57 -6.71 -4.35 -14.92
CA GLY A 57 -7.71 -3.35 -15.31
C GLY A 57 -7.71 -2.06 -14.48
N PHE A 58 -6.64 -1.79 -13.72
CA PHE A 58 -6.48 -0.54 -12.95
C PHE A 58 -5.43 0.36 -13.60
N VAL A 59 -5.73 1.65 -13.76
CA VAL A 59 -4.65 2.61 -14.02
C VAL A 59 -3.78 2.70 -12.78
N CYS A 60 -2.48 2.49 -12.92
CA CYS A 60 -1.56 2.52 -11.78
C CYS A 60 -0.49 3.59 -11.96
N LEU A 61 -0.38 4.48 -10.99
CA LEU A 61 0.68 5.48 -10.89
C LEU A 61 1.60 5.11 -9.73
N ALA A 62 2.88 4.92 -10.01
CA ALA A 62 3.92 4.65 -9.03
C ALA A 62 4.90 5.83 -8.98
N PRO A 63 4.69 6.84 -8.12
CA PRO A 63 5.61 7.95 -7.94
C PRO A 63 6.87 7.55 -7.17
N ASP A 64 7.97 8.25 -7.43
CA ASP A 64 9.19 8.15 -6.62
C ASP A 64 9.11 9.11 -5.42
N PHE A 65 8.62 8.62 -4.30
CA PHE A 65 8.48 9.40 -3.06
C PHE A 65 9.84 9.79 -2.44
N PHE A 66 10.94 9.19 -2.90
CA PHE A 66 12.29 9.45 -2.39
C PHE A 66 13.18 10.20 -3.38
N PHE A 67 12.58 10.81 -4.41
CA PHE A 67 13.29 11.48 -5.51
C PHE A 67 14.22 12.63 -5.06
N LYS A 68 14.00 13.19 -3.87
CA LYS A 68 14.87 14.23 -3.28
C LYS A 68 16.10 13.67 -2.60
N HIS A 69 16.22 12.34 -2.43
CA HIS A 69 17.43 11.78 -1.84
C HIS A 69 18.64 12.03 -2.75
N PRO A 70 19.77 12.55 -2.24
CA PRO A 70 20.91 12.93 -3.07
C PRO A 70 21.61 11.75 -3.73
N ASP A 71 21.59 10.57 -3.11
CA ASP A 71 22.18 9.32 -3.63
C ASP A 71 21.08 8.29 -3.92
N GLN A 72 20.56 8.34 -5.14
CA GLN A 72 19.52 7.43 -5.61
C GLN A 72 20.04 5.99 -5.76
N ASP A 73 21.32 5.83 -6.09
CA ASP A 73 21.90 4.50 -6.28
C ASP A 73 22.09 3.79 -4.94
N ALA A 74 22.50 4.49 -3.90
CA ALA A 74 22.56 3.94 -2.55
C ALA A 74 21.18 3.55 -2.02
N LEU A 75 20.12 4.33 -2.31
CA LEU A 75 18.74 3.95 -1.99
C LEU A 75 18.33 2.65 -2.68
N ARG A 76 18.58 2.53 -3.99
CA ARG A 76 18.20 1.35 -4.78
C ARG A 76 18.90 0.09 -4.31
N ARG A 77 20.15 0.19 -3.84
CA ARG A 77 20.89 -0.94 -3.26
C ARG A 77 20.50 -1.22 -1.81
N GLY A 78 19.76 -0.31 -1.16
CA GLY A 78 19.41 -0.42 0.26
C GLY A 78 20.52 0.02 1.22
N ASP A 79 21.60 0.63 0.71
CA ASP A 79 22.72 1.17 1.49
C ASP A 79 22.35 2.48 2.20
N ALA A 80 21.34 3.19 1.69
CA ALA A 80 20.79 4.40 2.28
C ALA A 80 19.31 4.23 2.63
N GLY A 81 18.77 5.19 3.39
CA GLY A 81 17.36 5.26 3.75
C GLY A 81 16.83 6.68 3.60
N TYR A 82 15.52 6.78 3.35
CA TYR A 82 14.82 8.05 3.33
C TYR A 82 13.74 8.08 4.42
N ALA A 83 13.78 9.08 5.27
CA ALA A 83 12.81 9.23 6.35
C ALA A 83 11.60 10.06 5.88
N LEU A 84 10.78 9.49 4.98
CA LEU A 84 9.56 10.16 4.51
C LEU A 84 8.67 10.54 5.70
N LYS A 85 8.38 11.83 5.83
CA LYS A 85 7.53 12.38 6.88
C LYS A 85 6.06 12.38 6.46
N ASP A 86 5.14 12.30 7.41
CA ASP A 86 3.70 12.32 7.13
C ASP A 86 3.27 13.53 6.28
N GLY A 87 3.76 14.75 6.61
CA GLY A 87 3.43 15.96 5.85
C GLY A 87 3.93 15.91 4.41
N GLU A 88 5.16 15.47 4.20
CA GLU A 88 5.75 15.32 2.87
C GLU A 88 5.01 14.25 2.05
N ALA A 89 4.64 13.14 2.68
CA ALA A 89 3.85 12.09 2.03
C ALA A 89 2.47 12.59 1.58
N ILE A 90 1.80 13.44 2.37
CA ILE A 90 0.53 14.05 2.01
C ILE A 90 0.70 14.93 0.76
N GLU A 91 1.70 15.80 0.72
CA GLU A 91 1.97 16.67 -0.44
C GLU A 91 2.23 15.86 -1.72
N TYR A 92 3.02 14.80 -1.63
CA TYR A 92 3.33 13.95 -2.77
C TYR A 92 2.11 13.11 -3.21
N LEU A 93 1.30 12.64 -2.27
CA LEU A 93 0.06 11.94 -2.58
C LEU A 93 -0.99 12.88 -3.17
N ASP A 94 -1.08 14.13 -2.71
CA ASP A 94 -1.95 15.14 -3.35
C ASP A 94 -1.57 15.32 -4.83
N ALA A 95 -0.27 15.44 -5.14
CA ALA A 95 0.22 15.55 -6.51
C ALA A 95 -0.09 14.29 -7.35
N ALA A 96 0.12 13.10 -6.78
CA ALA A 96 -0.15 11.84 -7.48
C ALA A 96 -1.64 11.59 -7.74
N VAL A 97 -2.51 11.89 -6.76
CA VAL A 97 -3.96 11.76 -6.91
C VAL A 97 -4.50 12.80 -7.89
N ALA A 98 -3.97 14.01 -7.88
CA ALA A 98 -4.33 15.05 -8.86
C ALA A 98 -3.97 14.62 -10.29
N GLU A 99 -2.77 14.04 -10.48
CA GLU A 99 -2.34 13.49 -11.78
C GLU A 99 -3.30 12.42 -12.29
N LEU A 100 -3.63 11.42 -11.45
CA LEU A 100 -4.60 10.38 -11.81
C LEU A 100 -6.00 10.97 -12.12
N THR A 101 -6.45 11.94 -11.33
CA THR A 101 -7.76 12.57 -11.51
C THR A 101 -7.87 13.33 -12.83
N ALA A 102 -6.76 13.91 -13.31
CA ALA A 102 -6.69 14.63 -14.57
C ALA A 102 -6.68 13.71 -15.80
N LEU A 103 -6.34 12.42 -15.64
CA LEU A 103 -6.32 11.48 -16.76
C LEU A 103 -7.75 11.16 -17.25
N PRO A 104 -8.02 11.30 -18.56
CA PRO A 104 -9.34 10.99 -19.12
C PRO A 104 -9.75 9.53 -18.97
N GLN A 105 -8.79 8.62 -18.83
CA GLN A 105 -8.97 7.18 -18.65
C GLN A 105 -9.42 6.80 -17.22
N VAL A 106 -9.32 7.70 -16.23
CA VAL A 106 -9.55 7.39 -14.82
C VAL A 106 -10.96 7.79 -14.37
N ASP A 107 -11.65 6.89 -13.65
CA ASP A 107 -12.81 7.24 -12.82
C ASP A 107 -12.31 7.81 -11.49
N ALA A 108 -12.30 9.14 -11.37
CA ALA A 108 -11.78 9.85 -10.20
C ALA A 108 -12.48 9.50 -8.87
N ARG A 109 -13.65 8.83 -8.90
CA ARG A 109 -14.35 8.34 -7.71
C ARG A 109 -13.81 6.99 -7.23
N LYS A 110 -12.95 6.34 -8.02
CA LYS A 110 -12.42 4.99 -7.81
C LYS A 110 -10.90 4.99 -7.76
N ILE A 111 -10.34 5.82 -6.88
CA ILE A 111 -8.90 5.88 -6.63
C ILE A 111 -8.59 5.24 -5.28
N ALA A 112 -7.65 4.31 -5.26
CA ALA A 112 -7.09 3.75 -4.04
C ALA A 112 -5.62 4.17 -3.88
N VAL A 113 -5.14 4.18 -2.63
CA VAL A 113 -3.72 4.35 -2.33
C VAL A 113 -3.21 3.08 -1.67
N LYS A 114 -2.13 2.53 -2.20
CA LYS A 114 -1.42 1.37 -1.66
C LYS A 114 -0.03 1.75 -1.19
N GLY A 115 0.29 1.43 0.06
CA GLY A 115 1.64 1.52 0.61
C GLY A 115 2.19 0.15 0.96
N VAL A 116 3.51 0.01 0.83
CA VAL A 116 4.22 -1.25 1.03
C VAL A 116 5.42 -1.01 1.93
N CYS A 117 5.67 -1.87 2.92
CA CYS A 117 6.83 -1.77 3.80
C CYS A 117 6.89 -0.40 4.52
N GLN A 118 7.96 0.34 4.32
CA GLN A 118 8.16 1.66 4.93
C GLN A 118 7.05 2.66 4.59
N THR A 119 6.45 2.57 3.41
CA THR A 119 5.38 3.47 2.98
C THR A 119 3.99 3.02 3.39
N GLY A 120 3.84 1.85 4.00
CA GLY A 120 2.55 1.26 4.36
C GLY A 120 1.68 2.11 5.30
N ARG A 121 2.29 3.01 6.09
CA ARG A 121 1.58 3.98 6.94
C ARG A 121 0.83 5.04 6.11
N HIS A 122 1.42 5.50 5.02
CA HIS A 122 1.00 6.73 4.34
C HIS A 122 -0.35 6.67 3.64
N PRO A 123 -0.87 5.52 3.14
CA PRO A 123 -2.27 5.41 2.74
C PRO A 123 -3.26 5.76 3.84
N LEU A 124 -2.95 5.37 5.09
CA LEU A 124 -3.78 5.67 6.26
C LEU A 124 -3.68 7.16 6.64
N VAL A 125 -2.46 7.71 6.64
CA VAL A 125 -2.22 9.15 6.85
C VAL A 125 -3.01 9.98 5.84
N TYR A 126 -2.93 9.62 4.57
CA TYR A 126 -3.64 10.32 3.50
C TYR A 126 -5.16 10.21 3.65
N ALA A 127 -5.67 9.00 3.91
CA ALA A 127 -7.10 8.77 4.14
C ALA A 127 -7.64 9.50 5.37
N ALA A 128 -6.81 9.75 6.39
CA ALA A 128 -7.19 10.50 7.58
C ALA A 128 -7.38 12.00 7.30
N VAL A 129 -6.64 12.58 6.36
CA VAL A 129 -6.67 14.02 6.06
C VAL A 129 -7.41 14.34 4.76
N ARG A 130 -7.56 13.38 3.84
CA ARG A 130 -8.25 13.54 2.55
C ARG A 130 -9.37 12.52 2.41
N LYS A 131 -10.55 12.97 1.96
CA LYS A 131 -11.73 12.11 1.76
C LYS A 131 -11.96 11.76 0.27
N ASN A 132 -10.95 11.93 -0.56
CA ASN A 132 -11.01 11.80 -2.01
C ASN A 132 -10.51 10.46 -2.53
N ILE A 133 -10.19 9.50 -1.65
CA ILE A 133 -9.84 8.13 -2.03
C ILE A 133 -10.91 7.13 -1.62
N ALA A 134 -11.03 6.08 -2.40
CA ALA A 134 -12.06 5.07 -2.22
C ALA A 134 -11.61 3.91 -1.33
N ALA A 135 -10.30 3.67 -1.18
CA ALA A 135 -9.71 2.64 -0.34
C ALA A 135 -8.26 2.94 0.04
N ALA A 136 -7.83 2.45 1.20
CA ALA A 136 -6.44 2.46 1.65
C ALA A 136 -5.92 1.01 1.79
N LEU A 137 -4.76 0.72 1.21
CA LEU A 137 -4.15 -0.61 1.23
C LEU A 137 -2.78 -0.56 1.91
N VAL A 138 -2.57 -1.45 2.85
CA VAL A 138 -1.36 -1.57 3.68
C VAL A 138 -0.79 -2.97 3.53
N TRP A 139 0.42 -3.10 2.98
CA TRP A 139 1.11 -4.36 2.89
C TRP A 139 2.39 -4.34 3.74
N TYR A 140 2.45 -5.21 4.76
CA TYR A 140 3.53 -5.33 5.76
C TYR A 140 4.15 -3.97 6.12
N GLY A 141 3.29 -2.99 6.38
CA GLY A 141 3.62 -1.63 6.82
C GLY A 141 2.62 -1.16 7.86
N ALA A 142 2.74 0.06 8.35
CA ALA A 142 1.99 0.56 9.49
C ALA A 142 2.08 -0.40 10.71
N ALA A 143 1.22 -0.31 11.66
CA ALA A 143 1.09 -1.22 12.81
C ALA A 143 2.32 -1.34 13.74
N ASN A 144 3.55 -1.08 13.28
CA ASN A 144 4.76 -1.18 14.11
C ASN A 144 4.63 -0.33 15.38
N ALA A 145 5.20 -0.80 16.49
CA ALA A 145 5.10 -0.17 17.81
C ALA A 145 5.38 1.34 17.82
N ARG A 146 6.37 1.81 17.04
CA ARG A 146 6.74 3.23 16.93
C ARG A 146 5.68 4.13 16.27
N GLU A 147 4.71 3.57 15.58
CA GLU A 147 3.69 4.33 14.84
C GLU A 147 2.49 4.75 15.71
N TRP A 148 2.44 4.24 16.94
CA TRP A 148 1.38 4.52 17.90
C TRP A 148 1.65 5.76 18.75
N GLU A 149 2.82 6.38 18.60
CA GLU A 149 3.22 7.59 19.31
C GLU A 149 3.76 8.63 18.33
N PRO A 150 3.56 9.94 18.60
CA PRO A 150 4.13 11.00 17.78
C PRO A 150 5.66 10.95 17.84
N ASN A 151 6.29 11.31 16.74
CA ASN A 151 7.75 11.46 16.65
C ASN A 151 8.11 12.38 15.47
N ASP A 152 9.38 12.53 15.17
CA ASP A 152 9.86 13.44 14.11
C ASP A 152 9.32 13.13 12.71
N ARG A 153 8.84 11.91 12.48
CA ARG A 153 8.25 11.47 11.20
C ARG A 153 6.74 11.45 11.24
N TYR A 154 6.16 11.09 12.39
CA TYR A 154 4.74 10.80 12.58
C TYR A 154 4.12 11.86 13.47
N ILE A 155 3.33 12.74 12.86
CA ILE A 155 2.76 13.90 13.55
C ILE A 155 1.69 13.47 14.57
N LYS A 156 0.97 12.38 14.27
CA LYS A 156 -0.10 11.84 15.11
C LYS A 156 0.07 10.35 15.34
N PRO A 157 -0.36 9.84 16.48
CA PRO A 157 -0.49 8.40 16.70
C PRO A 157 -1.33 7.75 15.61
N LEU A 158 -1.01 6.51 15.28
CA LEU A 158 -1.78 5.74 14.29
C LEU A 158 -3.25 5.62 14.70
N ASP A 159 -3.54 5.46 16.01
CA ASP A 159 -4.90 5.36 16.53
C ASP A 159 -5.78 6.57 16.19
N ASP A 160 -5.24 7.78 16.38
CA ASP A 160 -5.95 9.03 16.05
C ASP A 160 -6.27 9.14 14.54
N MET A 161 -5.39 8.63 13.70
CA MET A 161 -5.61 8.61 12.27
C MET A 161 -6.68 7.60 11.88
N LEU A 162 -6.63 6.39 12.45
CA LEU A 162 -7.63 5.36 12.20
C LEU A 162 -9.03 5.83 12.60
N ALA A 163 -9.15 6.59 13.69
CA ALA A 163 -10.43 7.12 14.19
C ALA A 163 -11.20 7.92 13.13
N VAL A 164 -10.52 8.64 12.25
CA VAL A 164 -11.14 9.57 11.28
C VAL A 164 -11.19 9.06 9.84
N ILE A 165 -10.63 7.88 9.53
CA ILE A 165 -10.69 7.28 8.20
C ILE A 165 -12.13 6.83 7.89
N GLU A 166 -12.59 7.09 6.67
CA GLU A 166 -13.94 6.73 6.21
C GLU A 166 -13.94 5.65 5.12
N CYS A 167 -12.84 5.53 4.38
CA CYS A 167 -12.75 4.52 3.32
C CYS A 167 -12.41 3.13 3.90
N PRO A 168 -12.80 2.04 3.20
CA PRO A 168 -12.37 0.69 3.54
C PRO A 168 -10.84 0.52 3.53
N ILE A 169 -10.34 -0.32 4.44
CA ILE A 169 -8.91 -0.60 4.62
C ILE A 169 -8.63 -2.07 4.33
N LEU A 170 -7.59 -2.34 3.54
CA LEU A 170 -7.01 -3.67 3.40
C LEU A 170 -5.64 -3.69 4.09
N GLY A 171 -5.47 -4.59 5.06
CA GLY A 171 -4.18 -4.87 5.70
C GLY A 171 -3.70 -6.28 5.35
N VAL A 172 -2.45 -6.40 4.89
CA VAL A 172 -1.84 -7.68 4.51
C VAL A 172 -0.48 -7.80 5.20
N PHE A 173 -0.31 -8.85 6.01
CA PHE A 173 0.84 -9.03 6.89
C PHE A 173 1.41 -10.43 6.79
N GLY A 174 2.63 -10.62 7.27
CA GLY A 174 3.30 -11.91 7.36
C GLY A 174 3.45 -12.37 8.80
N GLU A 175 3.26 -13.66 9.07
CA GLU A 175 3.45 -14.25 10.39
C GLU A 175 4.90 -14.15 10.85
N ALA A 176 5.86 -14.40 9.96
CA ALA A 176 7.29 -14.42 10.24
C ALA A 176 7.96 -13.04 10.11
N ASP A 177 7.18 -11.96 10.14
CA ASP A 177 7.69 -10.60 10.02
C ASP A 177 8.48 -10.21 11.27
N HIS A 178 9.74 -9.80 11.09
CA HIS A 178 10.63 -9.40 12.17
C HIS A 178 10.46 -7.93 12.60
N LEU A 179 9.69 -7.14 11.85
CA LEU A 179 9.42 -5.71 12.12
C LEU A 179 8.01 -5.47 12.67
N ILE A 180 7.05 -6.30 12.28
CA ILE A 180 5.64 -6.18 12.68
C ILE A 180 5.20 -7.54 13.23
N SER A 181 5.10 -7.62 14.54
CA SER A 181 4.68 -8.84 15.23
C SER A 181 3.19 -9.11 15.05
N LEU A 182 2.75 -10.33 15.35
CA LEU A 182 1.30 -10.63 15.38
C LEU A 182 0.56 -9.79 16.43
N ASP A 183 1.22 -9.41 17.52
CA ASP A 183 0.61 -8.54 18.53
C ASP A 183 0.44 -7.11 18.01
N ASP A 184 1.38 -6.61 17.19
CA ASP A 184 1.21 -5.33 16.48
C ASP A 184 0.02 -5.39 15.51
N VAL A 185 -0.13 -6.48 14.76
CA VAL A 185 -1.27 -6.68 13.84
C VAL A 185 -2.59 -6.77 14.62
N ARG A 186 -2.61 -7.46 15.76
CA ARG A 186 -3.78 -7.53 16.66
C ARG A 186 -4.13 -6.16 17.22
N ARG A 187 -3.13 -5.36 17.64
CA ARG A 187 -3.32 -3.98 18.08
C ARG A 187 -3.95 -3.13 16.98
N PHE A 188 -3.46 -3.26 15.75
CA PHE A 188 -4.01 -2.57 14.58
C PHE A 188 -5.47 -2.95 14.33
N ARG A 189 -5.79 -4.25 14.32
CA ARG A 189 -7.16 -4.75 14.22
C ARG A 189 -8.05 -4.19 15.33
N ASN A 190 -7.62 -4.30 16.59
CA ASN A 190 -8.39 -3.84 17.75
C ASN A 190 -8.71 -2.34 17.66
N SER A 191 -7.78 -1.52 17.15
CA SER A 191 -8.01 -0.10 16.90
C SER A 191 -9.06 0.13 15.82
N LEU A 192 -9.00 -0.60 14.70
CA LEU A 192 -10.00 -0.52 13.64
C LEU A 192 -11.40 -0.95 14.11
N GLU A 193 -11.49 -2.00 14.92
CA GLU A 193 -12.75 -2.45 15.54
C GLU A 193 -13.30 -1.39 16.49
N ARG A 194 -12.47 -0.85 17.41
CA ARG A 194 -12.86 0.20 18.36
C ARG A 194 -13.40 1.44 17.69
N HIS A 195 -12.85 1.82 16.53
CA HIS A 195 -13.27 2.97 15.75
C HIS A 195 -14.31 2.64 14.68
N ASP A 196 -14.91 1.45 14.74
CA ASP A 196 -15.98 0.99 13.83
C ASP A 196 -15.64 1.15 12.35
N LYS A 197 -14.43 0.70 11.95
CA LYS A 197 -13.97 0.81 10.56
C LYS A 197 -14.35 -0.40 9.72
N THR A 198 -14.53 -0.20 8.42
CA THR A 198 -14.61 -1.28 7.44
C THR A 198 -13.20 -1.70 7.07
N PHE A 199 -12.84 -2.96 7.32
CA PHE A 199 -11.52 -3.48 7.00
C PHE A 199 -11.53 -4.96 6.61
N THR A 200 -10.49 -5.36 5.92
CA THR A 200 -10.09 -6.75 5.72
C THR A 200 -8.61 -6.85 6.09
N ILE A 201 -8.27 -7.74 7.01
CA ILE A 201 -6.89 -8.04 7.39
C ILE A 201 -6.62 -9.52 7.16
N LYS A 202 -5.51 -9.82 6.48
CA LYS A 202 -5.00 -11.19 6.31
C LYS A 202 -3.55 -11.26 6.75
N VAL A 203 -3.24 -12.27 7.57
CA VAL A 203 -1.87 -12.67 7.92
C VAL A 203 -1.55 -13.97 7.19
N PHE A 204 -0.40 -14.04 6.54
CA PHE A 204 0.07 -15.21 5.78
C PHE A 204 1.13 -15.98 6.57
N ALA A 205 0.92 -17.28 6.73
CA ALA A 205 1.84 -18.16 7.45
C ALA A 205 3.22 -18.19 6.78
N GLY A 206 4.29 -18.18 7.59
CA GLY A 206 5.68 -18.28 7.14
C GLY A 206 6.17 -17.11 6.25
N ALA A 207 5.39 -16.04 6.11
CA ALA A 207 5.74 -14.90 5.29
C ALA A 207 6.58 -13.88 6.11
N PRO A 208 7.86 -13.61 5.77
CA PRO A 208 8.72 -12.65 6.45
C PRO A 208 8.43 -11.22 5.96
N HIS A 209 9.07 -10.21 6.55
CA HIS A 209 8.98 -8.84 6.02
C HIS A 209 9.51 -8.74 4.59
N GLY A 210 8.75 -8.13 3.67
CA GLY A 210 9.17 -7.98 2.27
C GLY A 210 8.88 -9.19 1.38
N TRP A 211 8.03 -10.11 1.80
CA TRP A 211 7.71 -11.36 1.10
C TRP A 211 7.02 -11.21 -0.28
N LEU A 212 6.56 -10.02 -0.63
CA LEU A 212 6.05 -9.71 -1.98
C LEU A 212 7.17 -9.55 -3.01
N ASN A 213 8.36 -9.13 -2.57
CA ASN A 213 9.42 -8.68 -3.47
C ASN A 213 10.18 -9.85 -4.08
N ASP A 214 9.88 -10.18 -5.33
CA ASP A 214 10.47 -11.27 -6.10
C ASP A 214 11.94 -11.06 -6.48
N THR A 215 12.46 -9.83 -6.32
CA THR A 215 13.90 -9.55 -6.46
C THR A 215 14.71 -9.91 -5.20
N MET A 216 14.03 -10.39 -4.16
CA MET A 216 14.62 -10.79 -2.88
C MET A 216 14.33 -12.28 -2.59
N PRO A 217 15.06 -13.23 -3.20
CA PRO A 217 14.73 -14.65 -3.12
C PRO A 217 14.71 -15.21 -1.69
N GLY A 218 15.49 -14.66 -0.76
CA GLY A 218 15.45 -15.05 0.66
C GLY A 218 14.13 -14.72 1.35
N ARG A 219 13.45 -13.65 0.91
CA ARG A 219 12.19 -13.16 1.50
C ARG A 219 10.96 -13.56 0.72
N TYR A 220 11.05 -13.63 -0.60
CA TYR A 220 9.92 -13.88 -1.48
C TYR A 220 9.19 -15.17 -1.14
N ARG A 221 7.87 -15.09 -1.05
CA ARG A 221 6.98 -16.24 -0.83
C ARG A 221 5.93 -16.23 -1.94
N HIS A 222 6.17 -17.04 -2.98
CA HIS A 222 5.36 -17.03 -4.20
C HIS A 222 3.86 -17.22 -3.92
N GLU A 223 3.49 -18.29 -3.20
CA GLU A 223 2.09 -18.61 -2.92
C GLU A 223 1.41 -17.48 -2.13
N ALA A 224 2.04 -17.01 -1.04
CA ALA A 224 1.51 -15.91 -0.27
C ALA A 224 1.38 -14.61 -1.10
N ALA A 225 2.33 -14.33 -2.00
CA ALA A 225 2.29 -13.17 -2.88
C ALA A 225 1.12 -13.23 -3.88
N GLU A 226 0.87 -14.41 -4.47
CA GLU A 226 -0.24 -14.62 -5.41
C GLU A 226 -1.60 -14.55 -4.70
N ASP A 227 -1.74 -15.20 -3.54
CA ASP A 227 -2.97 -15.19 -2.76
C ASP A 227 -3.31 -13.78 -2.24
N ALA A 228 -2.31 -13.06 -1.75
CA ALA A 228 -2.50 -11.68 -1.31
C ALA A 228 -2.84 -10.74 -2.48
N TRP A 229 -2.26 -10.99 -3.65
CA TRP A 229 -2.61 -10.25 -4.86
C TRP A 229 -4.07 -10.52 -5.28
N ALA A 230 -4.50 -11.78 -5.24
CA ALA A 230 -5.88 -12.16 -5.52
C ALA A 230 -6.85 -11.53 -4.51
N LEU A 231 -6.51 -11.56 -3.21
CA LEU A 231 -7.28 -10.90 -2.15
C LEU A 231 -7.41 -9.39 -2.41
N GLN A 232 -6.31 -8.71 -2.71
CA GLN A 232 -6.29 -7.29 -3.03
C GLN A 232 -7.19 -6.96 -4.22
N ARG A 233 -7.08 -7.74 -5.30
CA ARG A 233 -7.91 -7.55 -6.49
C ARG A 233 -9.39 -7.71 -6.16
N ALA A 234 -9.77 -8.77 -5.45
CA ALA A 234 -11.15 -8.99 -5.03
C ALA A 234 -11.67 -7.88 -4.11
N PHE A 235 -10.83 -7.40 -3.18
CA PHE A 235 -11.16 -6.26 -2.32
C PHE A 235 -11.43 -4.99 -3.13
N LEU A 236 -10.54 -4.63 -4.05
CA LEU A 236 -10.72 -3.44 -4.90
C LEU A 236 -11.95 -3.56 -5.81
N GLN A 237 -12.17 -4.72 -6.44
CA GLN A 237 -13.36 -4.97 -7.26
C GLN A 237 -14.64 -4.78 -6.45
N ARG A 238 -14.68 -5.27 -5.22
CA ARG A 238 -15.83 -5.09 -4.30
C ARG A 238 -16.04 -3.62 -3.95
N VAL A 239 -14.98 -2.91 -3.53
CA VAL A 239 -15.07 -1.50 -3.10
C VAL A 239 -15.44 -0.55 -4.25
N PHE A 240 -15.00 -0.88 -5.45
CA PHE A 240 -15.27 -0.09 -6.66
C PHE A 240 -16.55 -0.52 -7.39
N ALA A 241 -17.22 -1.56 -6.94
CA ALA A 241 -18.46 -2.03 -7.56
C ALA A 241 -19.56 -0.95 -7.47
N PRO A 242 -20.40 -0.81 -8.50
CA PRO A 242 -21.60 0.00 -8.40
C PRO A 242 -22.46 -0.48 -7.22
N GLY A 243 -22.90 0.44 -6.36
CA GLY A 243 -23.74 0.10 -5.22
C GLY A 243 -22.99 -0.47 -4.00
N PHE A 244 -21.67 -0.37 -3.93
CA PHE A 244 -20.95 -0.68 -2.69
C PHE A 244 -21.49 0.20 -1.54
N ASP A 245 -22.11 -0.45 -0.55
CA ASP A 245 -22.73 0.22 0.58
C ASP A 245 -21.67 0.61 1.63
N ARG A 246 -21.32 1.90 1.65
CA ARG A 246 -20.36 2.48 2.60
C ARG A 246 -20.94 2.66 4.01
N SER A 247 -22.25 2.56 4.19
CA SER A 247 -22.89 2.65 5.50
C SER A 247 -22.75 1.33 6.28
N ARG A 248 -22.62 0.19 5.57
CA ARG A 248 -22.42 -1.11 6.18
C ARG A 248 -20.96 -1.27 6.66
N ARG A 249 -20.78 -1.74 7.88
CA ARG A 249 -19.46 -2.10 8.42
C ARG A 249 -19.15 -3.55 8.08
N ILE A 250 -17.97 -3.77 7.50
CA ILE A 250 -17.44 -5.10 7.17
C ILE A 250 -16.10 -5.21 7.89
N GLN A 251 -16.01 -6.12 8.83
CA GLN A 251 -14.80 -6.36 9.62
C GLN A 251 -14.39 -7.82 9.43
N ALA A 252 -13.28 -8.04 8.73
CA ALA A 252 -12.74 -9.35 8.46
C ALA A 252 -11.29 -9.44 8.92
N TYR A 253 -10.99 -10.42 9.75
CA TYR A 253 -9.65 -10.74 10.21
C TYR A 253 -9.39 -12.22 10.05
N GLU A 254 -8.35 -12.54 9.30
CA GLU A 254 -7.90 -13.91 9.07
C GLU A 254 -6.39 -13.97 9.34
N CYS A 255 -5.97 -14.92 10.17
CA CYS A 255 -4.59 -15.05 10.59
C CYS A 255 -4.18 -16.52 10.57
N ASP A 256 -3.31 -16.87 9.63
CA ASP A 256 -2.74 -18.20 9.52
C ASP A 256 -1.38 -18.24 10.22
N TYR A 257 -1.23 -19.18 11.16
CA TYR A 257 0.04 -19.45 11.85
C TYR A 257 0.07 -20.88 12.36
N ALA A 258 1.28 -21.40 12.56
CA ALA A 258 1.48 -22.71 13.17
C ALA A 258 1.21 -22.64 14.68
N ALA A 259 0.46 -23.62 15.22
CA ALA A 259 0.10 -23.65 16.65
C ALA A 259 1.31 -23.66 17.60
N ASN A 260 2.45 -24.16 17.14
CA ASN A 260 3.71 -24.24 17.89
C ASN A 260 4.78 -23.24 17.37
N TYR A 261 4.37 -22.23 16.62
CA TYR A 261 5.31 -21.26 16.09
C TYR A 261 5.91 -20.40 17.21
N ASP A 262 7.23 -20.26 17.18
CA ASP A 262 7.99 -19.44 18.13
C ASP A 262 8.36 -18.09 17.49
N PHE A 263 7.57 -17.07 17.77
CA PHE A 263 7.75 -15.71 17.22
C PHE A 263 9.07 -15.05 17.64
N SER A 264 9.72 -15.54 18.72
CA SER A 264 11.04 -15.04 19.12
C SER A 264 12.14 -15.38 18.12
N LYS A 265 11.89 -16.33 17.22
CA LYS A 265 12.80 -16.75 16.15
C LYS A 265 12.63 -15.98 14.84
N ASN A 266 11.70 -15.02 14.76
CA ASN A 266 11.59 -14.18 13.60
C ASN A 266 12.87 -13.36 13.43
N VAL A 267 13.56 -13.59 12.33
CA VAL A 267 14.82 -12.92 12.02
C VAL A 267 14.76 -12.23 10.66
N ARG A 268 15.57 -11.19 10.51
CA ARG A 268 15.73 -10.58 9.19
C ARG A 268 16.36 -11.59 8.24
N MET A 269 15.70 -11.80 7.11
CA MET A 269 16.21 -12.63 6.02
C MET A 269 16.84 -11.75 4.96
N GLU A 270 18.06 -12.09 4.59
CA GLU A 270 18.83 -11.38 3.57
C GLU A 270 18.49 -11.90 2.15
#